data_20ad549f539cfc62571e8e2c33a96e4e
#
_entry.id   20ad549f539cfc62571e8e2c33a96e4e
#
_cell.length_a   1.000
_cell.length_b   1.000
_cell.length_c   1.000
_cell.angle_alpha   90.00
_cell.angle_beta   90.00
_cell.angle_gamma   90.00
#
_symmetry.space_group_name_H-M   'P 1'
#
loop_
_entity.id
_entity.type
_entity.pdbx_description
1 polymer ?
#
loop_
_entity_poly.entity_id
_entity_poly.type
_entity_poly.pdbx_seq_one_letter_code
_entity_poly.pdbx_strand_id
1 'polypeptide(L)'
;MNDMVNYLTTKNRLLVAMLAFILPFSFAKAEVKEDGKTISQGWYVGVEGGMPFGFSTFSSFGHDKTHLGWAAGLYGGYRFNSIFSAELSAKYGEMNLSAQDCCVERNYWLGSDGVLYKAGVLGMDSWEYANLKSHVRMGQYGARVNVHLLGLFHQTANSRWDLAVSPHIYAVTTKADIHTIADEAKVMKGSTNWHLGYGADLQVGYQLTSCLKLGIYSGLTRLTGERMDGMPEHLHKNNFVWESGIRLGISFTKAKKRKMMETSTIPQPEVQQQLTTPEENTQQQDTAAQVDKAETKVAEQDIAETSEVKFPVIYFDFNSIAINPDEESKLNEILHILKENPDMKVTVTGWCDTRGSVAVNRRISRQRAETLKAWLVKKGIAASRISAAGKGSDGSREAQKARRVETKDNHQ
;
A
#
# COMPACT_ATOMS: atom_id res chain seq x y z
N MET A 1 20.81 -23.16 -1.69
CA MET A 1 19.50 -23.27 -0.98
C MET A 1 19.47 -22.48 0.33
N ASN A 2 20.54 -22.43 1.10
CA ASN A 2 20.63 -21.63 2.35
C ASN A 2 20.68 -20.12 2.12
N ASP A 3 21.27 -19.65 1.02
CA ASP A 3 21.39 -18.21 0.72
C ASP A 3 20.06 -17.57 0.29
N MET A 4 19.21 -18.34 -0.37
CA MET A 4 17.86 -17.89 -0.78
C MET A 4 16.90 -17.77 0.41
N VAL A 5 17.03 -18.64 1.42
CA VAL A 5 16.26 -18.58 2.67
C VAL A 5 16.69 -17.37 3.51
N ASN A 6 18.00 -17.09 3.56
CA ASN A 6 18.54 -15.92 4.27
C ASN A 6 18.13 -14.60 3.59
N TYR A 7 18.06 -14.55 2.27
CA TYR A 7 17.65 -13.38 1.50
C TYR A 7 16.16 -13.05 1.71
N LEU A 8 15.28 -14.07 1.70
CA LEU A 8 13.85 -13.90 1.96
C LEU A 8 13.55 -13.50 3.42
N THR A 9 14.33 -14.02 4.38
CA THR A 9 14.19 -13.64 5.79
C THR A 9 14.69 -12.25 6.08
N THR A 10 15.73 -11.75 5.39
CA THR A 10 16.25 -10.39 5.56
C THR A 10 15.31 -9.36 4.94
N LYS A 11 14.76 -9.64 3.75
CA LYS A 11 13.76 -8.79 3.07
C LYS A 11 12.47 -8.65 3.91
N ASN A 12 11.99 -9.74 4.47
CA ASN A 12 10.82 -9.72 5.35
C ASN A 12 11.11 -9.09 6.71
N ARG A 13 12.32 -9.22 7.26
CA ARG A 13 12.72 -8.56 8.51
C ARG A 13 12.82 -7.04 8.36
N LEU A 14 13.29 -6.54 7.22
CA LEU A 14 13.30 -5.09 6.95
C LEU A 14 11.88 -4.53 6.76
N LEU A 15 11.03 -5.26 6.04
CA LEU A 15 9.61 -4.89 5.87
C LEU A 15 8.84 -4.95 7.19
N VAL A 16 9.11 -5.94 8.02
CA VAL A 16 8.54 -6.08 9.39
C VAL A 16 9.14 -5.04 10.33
N ALA A 17 10.43 -4.71 10.22
CA ALA A 17 11.04 -3.63 11.00
C ALA A 17 10.51 -2.26 10.59
N MET A 18 10.26 -2.00 9.30
CA MET A 18 9.61 -0.77 8.83
C MET A 18 8.14 -0.69 9.26
N LEU A 19 7.40 -1.80 9.23
CA LEU A 19 6.05 -1.89 9.80
C LEU A 19 6.05 -1.83 11.34
N ALA A 20 7.06 -2.38 12.01
CA ALA A 20 7.21 -2.30 13.47
C ALA A 20 7.60 -0.90 13.97
N PHE A 21 8.20 -0.05 13.12
CA PHE A 21 8.40 1.38 13.42
C PHE A 21 7.09 2.18 13.37
N ILE A 22 6.05 1.61 12.75
CA ILE A 22 4.69 2.20 12.67
C ILE A 22 3.83 1.77 13.88
N LEU A 23 4.22 0.71 14.62
CA LEU A 23 3.41 0.12 15.69
C LEU A 23 4.25 -0.27 16.91
N PRO A 24 4.63 0.70 17.79
CA PRO A 24 4.21 0.62 19.17
C PRO A 24 3.89 1.98 19.78
N PHE A 25 2.86 2.63 19.33
CA PHE A 25 2.26 3.63 20.18
C PHE A 25 0.99 3.03 20.78
N SER A 26 1.16 2.28 21.88
CA SER A 26 0.10 2.17 22.86
C SER A 26 -0.47 3.57 23.03
N PHE A 27 -1.77 3.73 22.76
CA PHE A 27 -2.50 4.92 23.13
C PHE A 27 -2.48 5.00 24.66
N ALA A 28 -1.36 5.46 25.22
CA ALA A 28 -1.32 5.85 26.60
C ALA A 28 -2.40 6.92 26.72
N LYS A 29 -3.40 6.67 27.58
CA LYS A 29 -4.37 7.66 28.00
C LYS A 29 -3.59 8.92 28.33
N ALA A 30 -3.60 9.89 27.41
CA ALA A 30 -3.07 11.22 27.70
C ALA A 30 -3.98 11.81 28.78
N GLU A 31 -3.48 11.90 29.97
CA GLU A 31 -4.11 12.66 31.04
C GLU A 31 -4.29 14.10 30.52
N VAL A 32 -5.53 14.44 30.23
CA VAL A 32 -5.92 15.80 29.83
C VAL A 32 -5.68 16.70 31.02
N LYS A 33 -4.48 17.28 31.14
CA LYS A 33 -4.33 18.47 31.99
C LYS A 33 -5.06 19.61 31.30
N GLU A 34 -6.02 20.16 32.03
CA GLU A 34 -6.82 21.33 31.71
C GLU A 34 -5.96 22.61 31.56
N ASP A 35 -5.15 22.68 30.51
CA ASP A 35 -4.66 23.93 29.96
C ASP A 35 -5.22 24.02 28.54
N GLY A 36 -6.35 24.73 28.43
CA GLY A 36 -7.10 24.96 27.17
C GLY A 36 -6.28 25.64 26.07
N LYS A 37 -5.29 24.97 25.55
CA LYS A 37 -4.54 25.39 24.35
C LYS A 37 -5.22 24.89 23.12
N THR A 38 -6.15 25.67 22.61
CA THR A 38 -6.65 25.56 21.24
C THR A 38 -5.44 25.64 20.29
N ILE A 39 -5.29 24.68 19.38
CA ILE A 39 -4.28 24.73 18.31
C ILE A 39 -4.49 26.00 17.54
N SER A 40 -3.56 26.94 17.68
CA SER A 40 -3.69 28.29 17.15
C SER A 40 -3.35 28.32 15.65
N GLN A 41 -4.14 29.07 14.89
CA GLN A 41 -3.85 29.42 13.49
C GLN A 41 -2.51 30.16 13.41
N GLY A 42 -1.72 29.92 12.33
CA GLY A 42 -0.53 30.70 12.10
C GLY A 42 0.55 30.04 11.28
N TRP A 43 1.62 30.79 11.12
CA TRP A 43 2.79 30.39 10.36
C TRP A 43 3.66 29.40 11.15
N TYR A 44 4.25 28.49 10.43
CA TYR A 44 5.28 27.60 10.94
C TYR A 44 6.33 27.32 9.86
N VAL A 45 7.55 27.01 10.30
CA VAL A 45 8.66 26.58 9.44
C VAL A 45 9.31 25.35 10.07
N GLY A 46 10.06 24.61 9.28
CA GLY A 46 10.77 23.46 9.79
C GLY A 46 11.77 22.88 8.83
N VAL A 47 12.43 21.85 9.31
CA VAL A 47 13.38 21.02 8.56
C VAL A 47 12.84 19.61 8.50
N GLU A 48 13.12 18.92 7.41
CA GLU A 48 12.77 17.51 7.23
C GLU A 48 13.96 16.76 6.65
N GLY A 49 14.11 15.50 7.06
CA GLY A 49 15.12 14.61 6.53
C GLY A 49 14.62 13.19 6.49
N GLY A 50 15.00 12.46 5.46
CA GLY A 50 14.49 11.12 5.25
C GLY A 50 15.37 10.26 4.36
N MET A 51 14.90 9.06 4.13
CA MET A 51 15.49 8.08 3.24
C MET A 51 14.53 7.85 2.05
N PRO A 52 14.90 8.34 0.86
CA PRO A 52 14.15 8.06 -0.36
C PRO A 52 14.53 6.68 -0.92
N PHE A 53 13.53 5.93 -1.37
CA PHE A 53 13.66 4.67 -2.09
C PHE A 53 13.00 4.82 -3.44
N GLY A 54 13.79 4.70 -4.51
CA GLY A 54 13.31 4.82 -5.88
C GLY A 54 12.94 3.48 -6.50
N PHE A 55 11.92 3.51 -7.34
CA PHE A 55 11.45 2.39 -8.14
C PHE A 55 11.24 2.88 -9.58
N SER A 56 12.05 2.39 -10.50
CA SER A 56 12.00 2.69 -11.92
C SER A 56 12.46 1.46 -12.70
N THR A 57 13.30 1.60 -13.73
CA THR A 57 14.01 0.49 -14.35
C THR A 57 14.98 -0.13 -13.34
N PHE A 58 15.72 0.70 -12.62
CA PHE A 58 16.45 0.32 -11.41
C PHE A 58 15.58 0.52 -10.15
N SER A 59 15.97 -0.10 -9.04
CA SER A 59 15.29 0.02 -7.75
C SER A 59 16.29 0.19 -6.60
N SER A 60 15.89 0.88 -5.54
CA SER A 60 16.61 0.86 -4.28
C SER A 60 16.64 -0.52 -3.62
N PHE A 61 15.69 -1.40 -4.01
CA PHE A 61 15.69 -2.82 -3.61
C PHE A 61 16.18 -3.66 -4.79
N GLY A 62 17.46 -3.61 -5.06
CA GLY A 62 18.10 -4.32 -6.15
C GLY A 62 18.25 -5.81 -5.91
N HIS A 63 18.69 -6.52 -6.95
CA HIS A 63 18.98 -7.96 -6.89
C HIS A 63 20.17 -8.28 -5.97
N ASP A 64 21.12 -7.35 -5.85
CA ASP A 64 22.32 -7.49 -5.04
C ASP A 64 22.07 -7.17 -3.56
N LYS A 65 21.46 -6.03 -3.26
CA LYS A 65 21.15 -5.55 -1.90
C LYS A 65 20.17 -4.38 -1.92
N THR A 66 19.76 -3.96 -0.73
CA THR A 66 19.03 -2.69 -0.55
C THR A 66 20.03 -1.54 -0.55
N HIS A 67 19.78 -0.54 -1.39
CA HIS A 67 20.57 0.68 -1.51
C HIS A 67 19.88 1.82 -0.77
N LEU A 68 20.56 2.39 0.20
CA LEU A 68 20.06 3.50 0.98
C LEU A 68 20.38 4.83 0.30
N GLY A 69 19.44 5.76 0.38
CA GLY A 69 19.59 7.15 -0.01
C GLY A 69 19.41 8.07 1.19
N TRP A 70 19.56 9.36 0.96
CA TRP A 70 19.27 10.40 1.93
C TRP A 70 18.58 11.60 1.26
N ALA A 71 17.76 12.30 2.01
CA ALA A 71 17.18 13.56 1.59
C ALA A 71 17.06 14.49 2.78
N ALA A 72 17.28 15.78 2.55
CA ALA A 72 17.09 16.81 3.55
C ALA A 72 16.45 18.05 2.91
N GLY A 73 15.67 18.79 3.68
CA GLY A 73 14.97 19.93 3.16
C GLY A 73 14.36 20.84 4.22
N LEU A 74 13.76 21.90 3.72
CA LEU A 74 13.06 22.91 4.48
C LEU A 74 11.59 22.91 4.07
N TYR A 75 10.72 23.23 5.01
CA TYR A 75 9.33 23.50 4.71
C TYR A 75 8.83 24.68 5.52
N GLY A 76 7.84 25.37 4.94
CA GLY A 76 7.14 26.45 5.61
C GLY A 76 5.67 26.43 5.23
N GLY A 77 4.81 26.74 6.17
CA GLY A 77 3.38 26.64 5.93
C GLY A 77 2.55 27.51 6.86
N TYR A 78 1.25 27.48 6.59
CA TYR A 78 0.26 28.17 7.38
C TYR A 78 -0.85 27.22 7.80
N ARG A 79 -1.14 27.18 9.10
CA ARG A 79 -2.25 26.43 9.66
C ARG A 79 -3.50 27.30 9.69
N PHE A 80 -4.52 26.93 8.90
CA PHE A 80 -5.78 27.67 8.78
C PHE A 80 -6.72 27.40 9.98
N ASN A 81 -6.78 26.13 10.40
CA ASN A 81 -7.64 25.68 11.48
C ASN A 81 -7.10 24.36 12.08
N SER A 82 -7.91 23.67 12.89
CA SER A 82 -7.54 22.38 13.48
C SER A 82 -7.41 21.27 12.44
N ILE A 83 -8.03 21.41 11.25
CA ILE A 83 -8.15 20.36 10.24
C ILE A 83 -7.16 20.57 9.09
N PHE A 84 -6.96 21.83 8.64
CA PHE A 84 -6.21 22.12 7.41
C PHE A 84 -4.98 23.00 7.64
N SER A 85 -3.90 22.64 6.99
CA SER A 85 -2.74 23.51 6.76
C SER A 85 -2.21 23.34 5.33
N ALA A 86 -1.54 24.35 4.80
CA ALA A 86 -0.83 24.29 3.53
C ALA A 86 0.64 24.55 3.75
N GLU A 87 1.49 23.86 3.01
CA GLU A 87 2.95 23.95 3.09
C GLU A 87 3.58 24.08 1.71
N LEU A 88 4.67 24.82 1.67
CA LEU A 88 5.64 24.77 0.59
C LEU A 88 6.89 24.09 1.13
N SER A 89 7.53 23.25 0.31
CA SER A 89 8.75 22.55 0.69
C SER A 89 9.76 22.54 -0.44
N ALA A 90 11.03 22.50 -0.05
CA ALA A 90 12.16 22.31 -0.94
C ALA A 90 13.09 21.29 -0.30
N LYS A 91 13.36 20.18 -0.99
CA LYS A 91 14.25 19.09 -0.55
C LYS A 91 15.30 18.80 -1.62
N TYR A 92 16.45 18.37 -1.17
CA TYR A 92 17.51 17.81 -2.00
C TYR A 92 18.01 16.50 -1.37
N GLY A 93 18.36 15.54 -2.22
CA GLY A 93 18.85 14.25 -1.76
C GLY A 93 19.42 13.39 -2.87
N GLU A 94 19.80 12.20 -2.48
CA GLU A 94 20.42 11.21 -3.35
C GLU A 94 19.80 9.83 -3.10
N MET A 95 19.58 9.11 -4.19
CA MET A 95 19.12 7.72 -4.17
C MET A 95 20.12 6.85 -4.90
N ASN A 96 20.38 5.67 -4.36
CA ASN A 96 21.16 4.64 -5.02
C ASN A 96 20.20 3.53 -5.47
N LEU A 97 20.31 3.15 -6.72
CA LEU A 97 19.41 2.16 -7.35
C LEU A 97 20.29 1.12 -8.04
N SER A 98 19.85 -0.13 -8.10
CA SER A 98 20.50 -1.18 -8.89
C SER A 98 19.47 -2.02 -9.64
N ALA A 99 19.95 -2.97 -10.44
CA ALA A 99 19.13 -3.83 -11.25
C ALA A 99 18.12 -4.62 -10.41
N GLN A 100 16.93 -4.80 -10.94
CA GLN A 100 15.84 -5.56 -10.30
C GLN A 100 15.84 -7.01 -10.77
N ASP A 101 15.51 -7.95 -9.88
CA ASP A 101 15.41 -9.38 -10.18
C ASP A 101 14.57 -9.69 -11.43
N CYS A 102 13.43 -9.02 -11.57
CA CYS A 102 12.52 -9.20 -12.71
C CYS A 102 13.10 -8.84 -14.07
N CYS A 103 14.13 -8.01 -14.12
CA CYS A 103 14.74 -7.52 -15.34
C CYS A 103 16.11 -8.16 -15.60
N VAL A 104 16.78 -8.63 -14.55
CA VAL A 104 18.02 -9.43 -14.65
C VAL A 104 17.76 -10.71 -15.46
N GLU A 105 16.65 -11.40 -15.20
CA GLU A 105 16.27 -12.62 -15.93
C GLU A 105 16.09 -12.42 -17.45
N ARG A 106 15.97 -11.17 -17.93
CA ARG A 106 15.78 -10.84 -19.33
C ARG A 106 17.05 -10.60 -20.13
N ASN A 107 18.22 -10.67 -19.47
CA ASN A 107 19.54 -10.53 -20.09
C ASN A 107 19.72 -9.24 -20.93
N TYR A 108 19.27 -8.10 -20.43
CA TYR A 108 19.47 -6.83 -21.10
C TYR A 108 20.94 -6.34 -20.98
N TRP A 109 21.38 -5.65 -22.03
CA TRP A 109 22.72 -5.02 -22.14
C TRP A 109 22.54 -3.56 -22.48
N LEU A 110 23.22 -2.67 -21.77
CA LEU A 110 23.26 -1.25 -22.07
C LEU A 110 24.48 -0.97 -22.97
N GLY A 111 24.23 -0.47 -24.18
CA GLY A 111 25.29 -0.04 -25.09
C GLY A 111 25.84 1.34 -24.74
N SER A 112 27.05 1.65 -25.17
CA SER A 112 27.66 2.99 -25.02
C SER A 112 26.90 4.08 -25.79
N ASP A 113 26.05 3.70 -26.74
CA ASP A 113 25.10 4.58 -27.45
C ASP A 113 23.84 4.90 -26.60
N GLY A 114 23.69 4.30 -25.44
CA GLY A 114 22.56 4.50 -24.56
C GLY A 114 21.31 3.70 -24.93
N VAL A 115 21.44 2.65 -25.74
CA VAL A 115 20.34 1.76 -26.13
C VAL A 115 20.41 0.44 -25.37
N LEU A 116 19.24 -0.14 -25.06
CA LEU A 116 19.16 -1.46 -24.43
C LEU A 116 19.07 -2.57 -25.49
N TYR A 117 19.97 -3.52 -25.41
CA TYR A 117 20.09 -4.69 -26.27
C TYR A 117 19.74 -5.96 -25.50
N LYS A 118 19.34 -7.01 -26.22
CA LYS A 118 19.06 -8.35 -25.65
C LYS A 118 20.31 -9.23 -25.52
N ALA A 119 21.44 -8.77 -26.01
CA ALA A 119 22.74 -9.43 -25.94
C ALA A 119 23.86 -8.40 -26.06
N GLY A 120 25.08 -8.76 -25.62
CA GLY A 120 26.26 -7.91 -25.82
C GLY A 120 26.49 -7.61 -27.31
N VAL A 121 26.85 -6.36 -27.61
CA VAL A 121 26.99 -5.87 -28.99
C VAL A 121 28.47 -5.97 -29.40
N LEU A 122 28.75 -6.69 -30.48
CA LEU A 122 30.09 -6.78 -31.04
C LEU A 122 30.52 -5.43 -31.65
N GLY A 123 31.72 -4.95 -31.28
CA GLY A 123 32.29 -3.71 -31.81
C GLY A 123 31.88 -2.43 -31.09
N MET A 124 31.10 -2.54 -30.00
CA MET A 124 30.72 -1.43 -29.14
C MET A 124 30.79 -1.84 -27.68
N ASP A 125 31.24 -0.93 -26.81
CA ASP A 125 31.22 -1.17 -25.37
C ASP A 125 29.76 -1.36 -24.90
N SER A 126 29.50 -2.46 -24.21
CA SER A 126 28.21 -2.79 -23.66
C SER A 126 28.32 -3.45 -22.30
N TRP A 127 27.39 -3.15 -21.41
CA TRP A 127 27.39 -3.61 -20.02
C TRP A 127 26.10 -4.35 -19.72
N GLU A 128 26.25 -5.50 -19.09
CA GLU A 128 25.11 -6.29 -18.63
C GLU A 128 24.30 -5.50 -17.59
N TYR A 129 22.99 -5.44 -17.75
CA TYR A 129 22.07 -4.72 -16.87
C TYR A 129 22.20 -5.15 -15.40
N ALA A 130 22.43 -6.45 -15.15
CA ALA A 130 22.61 -7.00 -13.81
C ALA A 130 23.81 -6.38 -13.05
N ASN A 131 24.82 -5.93 -13.77
CA ASN A 131 26.07 -5.39 -13.22
C ASN A 131 26.07 -3.86 -13.13
N LEU A 132 24.91 -3.22 -13.32
CA LEU A 132 24.78 -1.77 -13.32
C LEU A 132 24.05 -1.25 -12.07
N LYS A 133 24.48 -0.08 -11.60
CA LYS A 133 23.83 0.72 -10.58
C LYS A 133 23.66 2.17 -11.05
N SER A 134 22.63 2.84 -10.56
CA SER A 134 22.37 4.25 -10.82
C SER A 134 22.46 5.06 -9.55
N HIS A 135 23.21 6.15 -9.61
CA HIS A 135 23.29 7.16 -8.56
C HIS A 135 22.48 8.37 -8.99
N VAL A 136 21.33 8.59 -8.33
CA VAL A 136 20.36 9.62 -8.68
C VAL A 136 20.40 10.75 -7.67
N ARG A 137 20.76 11.94 -8.11
CA ARG A 137 20.60 13.18 -7.37
C ARG A 137 19.22 13.76 -7.67
N MET A 138 18.47 14.08 -6.62
CA MET A 138 17.07 14.50 -6.73
C MET A 138 16.83 15.80 -5.97
N GLY A 139 16.15 16.75 -6.62
CA GLY A 139 15.56 17.92 -5.99
C GLY A 139 14.05 17.85 -6.06
N GLN A 140 13.35 18.19 -4.99
CA GLN A 140 11.89 18.22 -4.91
C GLN A 140 11.43 19.59 -4.44
N TYR A 141 10.55 20.23 -5.20
CA TYR A 141 10.05 21.59 -4.91
C TYR A 141 8.55 21.61 -5.11
N GLY A 142 7.78 21.98 -4.12
CA GLY A 142 6.34 22.01 -4.32
C GLY A 142 5.50 22.29 -3.10
N ALA A 143 4.24 21.93 -3.20
CA ALA A 143 3.22 22.23 -2.23
C ALA A 143 2.56 20.95 -1.71
N ARG A 144 2.16 20.99 -0.44
CA ARG A 144 1.31 19.96 0.17
C ARG A 144 0.19 20.61 0.98
N VAL A 145 -0.92 19.91 1.06
CA VAL A 145 -2.04 20.27 1.94
C VAL A 145 -2.14 19.20 3.00
N ASN A 146 -2.04 19.58 4.27
CA ASN A 146 -2.15 18.62 5.35
C ASN A 146 -3.59 18.61 5.88
N VAL A 147 -4.19 17.44 5.93
CA VAL A 147 -5.48 17.17 6.56
C VAL A 147 -5.22 16.49 7.88
N HIS A 148 -5.38 17.23 8.96
CA HIS A 148 -5.12 16.79 10.34
C HIS A 148 -6.33 15.99 10.84
N LEU A 149 -6.22 14.67 10.87
CA LEU A 149 -7.33 13.76 11.18
C LEU A 149 -7.83 13.89 12.62
N LEU A 150 -6.93 14.13 13.58
CA LEU A 150 -7.32 14.33 14.99
C LEU A 150 -8.08 15.65 15.20
N GLY A 151 -7.91 16.62 14.29
CA GLY A 151 -8.65 17.87 14.30
C GLY A 151 -10.12 17.75 13.86
N LEU A 152 -10.50 16.63 13.25
CA LEU A 152 -11.89 16.34 12.86
C LEU A 152 -12.78 16.02 14.06
N PHE A 153 -12.21 15.50 15.14
CA PHE A 153 -12.94 15.08 16.32
C PHE A 153 -12.71 16.07 17.47
N HIS A 154 -13.78 16.59 18.03
CA HIS A 154 -13.72 17.59 19.09
C HIS A 154 -12.93 17.12 20.33
N GLN A 155 -12.99 15.82 20.65
CA GLN A 155 -12.30 15.23 21.79
C GLN A 155 -10.78 15.18 21.63
N THR A 156 -10.27 15.06 20.38
CA THR A 156 -8.85 14.92 20.06
C THR A 156 -8.24 16.17 19.44
N ALA A 157 -9.04 17.19 19.14
CA ALA A 157 -8.60 18.42 18.50
C ALA A 157 -7.52 19.19 19.31
N ASN A 158 -7.48 19.00 20.62
CA ASN A 158 -6.49 19.61 21.53
C ASN A 158 -5.38 18.64 21.96
N SER A 159 -5.27 17.46 21.32
CA SER A 159 -4.21 16.50 21.59
C SER A 159 -2.83 17.09 21.28
N ARG A 160 -1.80 16.63 22.00
CA ARG A 160 -0.40 16.88 21.64
C ARG A 160 0.04 16.07 20.43
N TRP A 161 -0.69 14.99 20.11
CA TRP A 161 -0.48 14.19 18.93
C TRP A 161 -1.18 14.83 17.74
N ASP A 162 -0.56 14.69 16.59
CA ASP A 162 -1.10 15.12 15.31
C ASP A 162 -0.92 14.00 14.31
N LEU A 163 -2.02 13.58 13.70
CA LEU A 163 -2.04 12.60 12.60
C LEU A 163 -2.58 13.32 11.39
N ALA A 164 -1.80 13.36 10.31
CA ALA A 164 -2.21 14.03 9.09
C ALA A 164 -1.98 13.18 7.85
N VAL A 165 -2.88 13.29 6.88
CA VAL A 165 -2.70 12.85 5.50
C VAL A 165 -2.41 14.08 4.66
N SER A 166 -1.35 14.02 3.86
CA SER A 166 -0.78 15.18 3.18
C SER A 166 -0.60 14.91 1.69
N PRO A 167 -1.69 15.06 0.88
CA PRO A 167 -1.55 15.07 -0.56
C PRO A 167 -0.61 16.20 -1.00
N HIS A 168 0.26 15.89 -1.98
CA HIS A 168 1.29 16.79 -2.45
C HIS A 168 1.48 16.77 -3.96
N ILE A 169 2.03 17.86 -4.47
CA ILE A 169 2.48 18.02 -5.84
C ILE A 169 3.85 18.68 -5.85
N TYR A 170 4.81 18.09 -6.58
CA TYR A 170 6.19 18.55 -6.65
C TYR A 170 6.67 18.70 -8.09
N ALA A 171 7.44 19.73 -8.37
CA ALA A 171 8.40 19.74 -9.46
C ALA A 171 9.65 18.99 -8.97
N VAL A 172 10.00 17.89 -9.63
CA VAL A 172 11.10 17.03 -9.24
C VAL A 172 12.18 17.07 -10.31
N THR A 173 13.41 17.39 -9.91
CA THR A 173 14.59 17.27 -10.76
C THR A 173 15.32 15.98 -10.43
N THR A 174 15.72 15.23 -11.44
CA THR A 174 16.60 14.07 -11.29
C THR A 174 17.80 14.20 -12.20
N LYS A 175 18.96 13.77 -11.69
CA LYS A 175 20.19 13.61 -12.46
C LYS A 175 20.83 12.30 -12.06
N ALA A 176 20.79 11.33 -12.95
CA ALA A 176 21.23 9.97 -12.70
C ALA A 176 22.52 9.65 -13.45
N ASP A 177 23.54 9.20 -12.76
CA ASP A 177 24.78 8.70 -13.32
C ASP A 177 24.79 7.17 -13.18
N ILE A 178 25.05 6.43 -14.28
CA ILE A 178 25.08 4.96 -14.28
C ILE A 178 26.53 4.51 -14.13
N HIS A 179 26.75 3.55 -13.24
CA HIS A 179 28.04 2.97 -12.90
C HIS A 179 27.95 1.44 -12.91
N THR A 180 29.08 0.79 -13.13
CA THR A 180 29.24 -0.64 -12.86
C THR A 180 29.23 -0.90 -11.35
N ILE A 181 28.77 -2.09 -10.94
CA ILE A 181 28.78 -2.48 -9.51
C ILE A 181 30.18 -2.88 -9.07
N ALA A 182 30.96 -3.53 -9.95
CA ALA A 182 32.21 -4.16 -9.59
C ALA A 182 33.34 -3.16 -9.33
N ASP A 183 33.57 -2.20 -10.22
CA ASP A 183 34.71 -1.27 -10.22
C ASP A 183 34.29 0.21 -10.08
N GLU A 184 32.99 0.45 -9.92
CA GLU A 184 32.39 1.78 -9.83
C GLU A 184 32.66 2.69 -11.04
N ALA A 185 33.12 2.10 -12.16
CA ALA A 185 33.36 2.83 -13.37
C ALA A 185 32.11 3.49 -13.90
N LYS A 186 32.24 4.77 -14.30
CA LYS A 186 31.12 5.51 -14.87
C LYS A 186 30.85 5.08 -16.30
N VAL A 187 29.71 4.47 -16.52
CA VAL A 187 29.22 3.99 -17.82
C VAL A 187 28.54 5.12 -18.59
N MET A 188 27.65 5.84 -17.90
CA MET A 188 26.86 6.90 -18.54
C MET A 188 26.66 8.08 -17.59
N LYS A 189 26.86 9.29 -18.14
CA LYS A 189 26.58 10.54 -17.44
C LYS A 189 25.16 11.00 -17.76
N GLY A 190 24.32 11.15 -16.73
CA GLY A 190 22.95 11.61 -16.88
C GLY A 190 22.84 13.11 -17.13
N SER A 191 21.83 13.47 -17.89
CA SER A 191 21.29 14.83 -17.98
C SER A 191 20.34 15.12 -16.81
N THR A 192 20.07 16.40 -16.56
CA THR A 192 19.02 16.80 -15.61
C THR A 192 17.66 16.68 -16.28
N ASN A 193 16.79 15.88 -15.68
CA ASN A 193 15.41 15.70 -16.15
C ASN A 193 14.44 16.34 -15.15
N TRP A 194 13.33 16.87 -15.65
CA TRP A 194 12.25 17.43 -14.86
C TRP A 194 11.04 16.50 -14.90
N HIS A 195 10.44 16.29 -13.75
CA HIS A 195 9.26 15.46 -13.58
C HIS A 195 8.20 16.20 -12.77
N LEU A 196 6.94 15.94 -13.06
CA LEU A 196 5.86 16.26 -12.15
C LEU A 196 5.69 15.08 -11.19
N GLY A 197 5.88 15.34 -9.89
CA GLY A 197 5.62 14.38 -8.81
C GLY A 197 4.28 14.65 -8.16
N TYR A 198 3.49 13.61 -7.90
CA TYR A 198 2.26 13.72 -7.14
C TYR A 198 2.07 12.48 -6.26
N GLY A 199 1.47 12.68 -5.09
CA GLY A 199 1.33 11.61 -4.13
C GLY A 199 0.72 12.05 -2.83
N ALA A 200 0.96 11.28 -1.78
CA ALA A 200 0.52 11.61 -0.44
C ALA A 200 1.46 11.03 0.61
N ASP A 201 1.61 11.75 1.71
CA ASP A 201 2.32 11.35 2.92
C ASP A 201 1.34 11.11 4.06
N LEU A 202 1.65 10.14 4.89
CA LEU A 202 1.09 9.99 6.24
C LEU A 202 2.09 10.59 7.22
N GLN A 203 1.62 11.48 8.08
CA GLN A 203 2.46 12.16 9.07
C GLN A 203 1.93 11.91 10.46
N VAL A 204 2.83 11.59 11.38
CA VAL A 204 2.55 11.51 12.81
C VAL A 204 3.45 12.51 13.51
N GLY A 205 2.87 13.46 14.24
CA GLY A 205 3.60 14.51 14.94
C GLY A 205 3.27 14.55 16.41
N TYR A 206 4.21 15.03 17.21
CA TYR A 206 4.04 15.27 18.63
C TYR A 206 4.50 16.68 19.00
N GLN A 207 3.65 17.42 19.69
CA GLN A 207 3.94 18.76 20.15
C GLN A 207 4.79 18.70 21.43
N LEU A 208 6.10 18.93 21.30
CA LEU A 208 7.05 18.91 22.41
C LEU A 208 6.82 20.10 23.34
N THR A 209 6.71 21.30 22.74
CA THR A 209 6.45 22.55 23.46
C THR A 209 5.35 23.34 22.74
N SER A 210 5.00 24.52 23.25
CA SER A 210 4.00 25.38 22.57
C SER A 210 4.38 25.81 21.17
N CYS A 211 5.67 25.77 20.81
CA CYS A 211 6.18 26.19 19.51
C CYS A 211 6.90 25.09 18.74
N LEU A 212 7.39 24.03 19.43
CA LEU A 212 8.21 22.98 18.81
C LEU A 212 7.42 21.70 18.59
N LYS A 213 7.42 21.20 17.36
CA LYS A 213 6.78 19.95 16.95
C LYS A 213 7.82 19.00 16.33
N LEU A 214 7.86 17.76 16.81
CA LEU A 214 8.61 16.66 16.22
C LEU A 214 7.63 15.73 15.51
N GLY A 215 8.00 15.19 14.35
CA GLY A 215 7.16 14.26 13.62
C GLY A 215 7.96 13.28 12.80
N ILE A 216 7.28 12.22 12.38
CA ILE A 216 7.73 11.27 11.38
C ILE A 216 6.76 11.34 10.20
N TYR A 217 7.27 11.02 9.02
CA TYR A 217 6.44 10.92 7.83
C TYR A 217 6.85 9.71 6.99
N SER A 218 5.91 9.22 6.24
CA SER A 218 6.13 8.19 5.22
C SER A 218 5.15 8.41 4.08
N GLY A 219 5.62 8.42 2.85
CA GLY A 219 4.78 8.71 1.71
C GLY A 219 5.29 8.17 0.40
N LEU A 220 4.40 8.20 -0.58
CA LEU A 220 4.66 7.76 -1.95
C LEU A 220 4.45 8.92 -2.90
N THR A 221 5.44 9.15 -3.76
CA THR A 221 5.37 10.12 -4.85
C THR A 221 5.51 9.38 -6.17
N ARG A 222 4.53 9.50 -7.05
CA ARG A 222 4.64 9.06 -8.44
C ARG A 222 5.24 10.18 -9.28
N LEU A 223 6.25 9.86 -10.07
CA LEU A 223 6.87 10.78 -11.01
C LEU A 223 6.34 10.54 -12.42
N THR A 224 6.01 11.62 -13.13
CA THR A 224 5.70 11.58 -14.56
C THR A 224 6.98 11.60 -15.38
N GLY A 225 6.88 11.12 -16.61
CA GLY A 225 8.03 11.10 -17.53
C GLY A 225 8.94 9.90 -17.33
N GLU A 226 10.02 9.90 -18.09
CA GLU A 226 10.98 8.81 -18.22
C GLU A 226 12.33 9.20 -17.64
N ARG A 227 13.25 8.22 -17.55
CA ARG A 227 14.67 8.44 -17.19
C ARG A 227 14.90 9.00 -15.79
N MET A 228 14.04 8.68 -14.83
CA MET A 228 14.28 9.03 -13.43
C MET A 228 15.64 8.47 -12.94
N ASP A 229 15.96 7.26 -13.35
CA ASP A 229 17.15 6.49 -13.01
C ASP A 229 18.27 6.55 -14.05
N GLY A 230 18.11 7.36 -15.10
CA GLY A 230 19.08 7.52 -16.18
C GLY A 230 19.02 6.49 -17.29
N MET A 231 18.21 5.44 -17.15
CA MET A 231 18.05 4.46 -18.22
C MET A 231 17.30 5.04 -19.41
N PRO A 232 17.75 4.78 -20.65
CA PRO A 232 17.16 5.37 -21.86
C PRO A 232 15.77 4.83 -22.20
N GLU A 233 15.47 3.60 -21.78
CA GLU A 233 14.17 2.95 -21.99
C GLU A 233 13.60 2.44 -20.67
N HIS A 234 12.27 2.50 -20.54
CA HIS A 234 11.59 1.94 -19.40
C HIS A 234 11.30 0.45 -19.61
N LEU A 235 11.89 -0.37 -18.75
CA LEU A 235 11.49 -1.77 -18.59
C LEU A 235 10.23 -1.89 -17.71
N HIS A 236 9.96 -0.88 -16.88
CA HIS A 236 8.75 -0.72 -16.06
C HIS A 236 8.09 0.63 -16.30
N LYS A 237 6.75 0.64 -16.40
CA LYS A 237 5.96 1.83 -16.74
C LYS A 237 5.75 2.83 -15.61
N ASN A 238 6.30 2.62 -14.42
CA ASN A 238 5.98 3.43 -13.27
C ASN A 238 7.23 3.87 -12.50
N ASN A 239 7.39 5.17 -12.36
CA ASN A 239 8.41 5.80 -11.53
C ASN A 239 7.80 6.19 -10.19
N PHE A 240 8.28 5.61 -9.10
CA PHE A 240 7.87 5.92 -7.76
C PHE A 240 9.07 6.24 -6.88
N VAL A 241 8.86 7.16 -5.97
CA VAL A 241 9.74 7.39 -4.83
C VAL A 241 8.93 7.17 -3.56
N TRP A 242 9.35 6.23 -2.74
CA TRP A 242 8.88 6.08 -1.37
C TRP A 242 9.88 6.76 -0.45
N GLU A 243 9.44 7.68 0.38
CA GLU A 243 10.30 8.38 1.32
C GLU A 243 9.75 8.26 2.73
N SER A 244 10.62 7.95 3.68
CA SER A 244 10.29 7.95 5.11
C SER A 244 11.32 8.75 5.87
N GLY A 245 10.87 9.53 6.85
CA GLY A 245 11.78 10.43 7.54
C GLY A 245 11.21 11.09 8.78
N ILE A 246 11.96 12.08 9.28
CA ILE A 246 11.64 12.87 10.45
C ILE A 246 11.45 14.34 10.07
N ARG A 247 10.65 15.03 10.85
CA ARG A 247 10.32 16.45 10.67
C ARG A 247 10.44 17.18 11.99
N LEU A 248 11.07 18.34 11.99
CA LEU A 248 11.13 19.24 13.14
C LEU A 248 10.58 20.60 12.71
N GLY A 249 9.52 21.06 13.38
CA GLY A 249 8.83 22.29 13.03
C GLY A 249 8.71 23.26 14.19
N ILE A 250 8.80 24.55 13.88
CA ILE A 250 8.62 25.64 14.83
C ILE A 250 7.42 26.49 14.40
N SER A 251 6.47 26.67 15.29
CA SER A 251 5.26 27.46 15.08
C SER A 251 5.41 28.84 15.71
N PHE A 252 5.06 29.88 14.97
CA PHE A 252 5.16 31.29 15.42
C PHE A 252 3.87 31.83 16.03
N THR A 253 2.90 30.97 16.30
CA THR A 253 1.59 31.38 16.77
C THR A 253 1.59 31.77 18.24
N LYS A 254 1.13 32.98 18.56
CA LYS A 254 0.77 33.37 19.91
C LYS A 254 -0.52 32.62 20.30
N ALA A 255 -0.48 31.82 21.34
CA ALA A 255 -1.69 31.23 21.92
C ALA A 255 -2.67 32.37 22.26
N LYS A 256 -3.80 32.42 21.56
CA LYS A 256 -4.86 33.38 21.87
C LYS A 256 -5.47 32.94 23.20
N LYS A 257 -5.12 33.62 24.29
CA LYS A 257 -5.83 33.45 25.58
C LYS A 257 -7.30 33.72 25.29
N ARG A 258 -8.14 32.71 25.39
CA ARG A 258 -9.59 32.89 25.43
C ARG A 258 -9.85 33.70 26.70
N LYS A 259 -10.31 34.96 26.56
CA LYS A 259 -10.93 35.69 27.67
C LYS A 259 -12.09 34.80 28.12
N MET A 260 -11.99 34.28 29.34
CA MET A 260 -13.17 33.75 30.04
C MET A 260 -14.18 34.90 30.02
N MET A 261 -15.29 34.72 29.36
CA MET A 261 -16.49 35.52 29.58
C MET A 261 -16.83 35.26 31.04
N GLU A 262 -16.63 36.25 31.86
CA GLU A 262 -17.21 36.35 33.18
C GLU A 262 -18.72 36.14 33.00
N THR A 263 -19.16 35.00 33.49
CA THR A 263 -20.60 34.70 33.60
C THR A 263 -21.17 35.75 34.55
N SER A 264 -21.89 36.70 34.01
CA SER A 264 -22.73 37.62 34.75
C SER A 264 -23.63 36.79 35.66
N THR A 265 -23.47 36.95 36.93
CA THR A 265 -24.30 36.43 37.99
C THR A 265 -25.74 36.88 37.73
N ILE A 266 -26.59 36.00 37.34
CA ILE A 266 -28.05 36.21 37.38
C ILE A 266 -28.50 35.82 38.78
N PRO A 267 -29.22 36.71 39.51
CA PRO A 267 -29.70 36.40 40.84
C PRO A 267 -30.72 35.29 40.81
N GLN A 268 -30.52 34.30 41.68
CA GLN A 268 -31.52 33.26 41.95
C GLN A 268 -32.76 33.86 42.62
N PRO A 269 -33.98 33.50 42.22
CA PRO A 269 -35.12 33.59 43.10
C PRO A 269 -35.19 32.34 43.99
N GLU A 270 -35.21 32.58 45.29
CA GLU A 270 -35.61 31.60 46.30
C GLU A 270 -37.03 31.10 46.01
N VAL A 271 -37.21 29.79 45.96
CA VAL A 271 -38.49 29.14 46.18
C VAL A 271 -38.32 27.92 47.05
N GLN A 272 -39.11 27.93 48.07
CA GLN A 272 -39.20 27.08 49.22
C GLN A 272 -39.37 25.58 48.94
N GLN A 273 -38.89 24.84 49.91
CA GLN A 273 -39.10 23.41 50.12
C GLN A 273 -40.61 23.05 50.22
N GLN A 274 -41.00 21.95 49.61
CA GLN A 274 -42.03 21.08 50.19
C GLN A 274 -41.64 19.61 49.96
N LEU A 275 -41.49 18.95 51.08
CA LEU A 275 -41.42 17.51 51.32
C LEU A 275 -42.69 16.79 50.82
N THR A 276 -42.54 15.71 50.14
CA THR A 276 -43.35 14.49 50.35
C THR A 276 -42.69 13.29 49.68
N THR A 277 -42.35 12.31 50.46
CA THR A 277 -42.16 10.89 50.17
C THR A 277 -43.43 10.20 50.77
N PRO A 278 -43.80 8.93 50.52
CA PRO A 278 -43.23 7.84 49.73
C PRO A 278 -44.24 6.97 48.94
N GLU A 279 -43.80 5.83 48.52
CA GLU A 279 -44.40 4.51 48.23
C GLU A 279 -44.23 4.06 46.78
N GLU A 280 -43.38 3.08 46.55
CA GLU A 280 -43.48 1.63 46.63
C GLU A 280 -44.49 0.99 45.64
N ASN A 281 -43.98 0.26 44.66
CA ASN A 281 -44.32 -1.14 44.34
C ASN A 281 -43.60 -1.62 43.07
N THR A 282 -42.71 -2.53 43.18
CA THR A 282 -42.63 -3.99 42.94
C THR A 282 -43.32 -4.54 41.70
N GLN A 283 -42.55 -5.29 41.00
CA GLN A 283 -42.68 -6.59 40.28
C GLN A 283 -42.13 -6.54 38.85
N GLN A 284 -41.03 -7.16 38.62
CA GLN A 284 -40.75 -8.56 38.22
C GLN A 284 -41.40 -8.94 36.85
N GLN A 285 -40.54 -9.24 35.91
CA GLN A 285 -40.40 -10.62 35.40
C GLN A 285 -39.34 -10.77 34.31
N ASP A 286 -38.47 -11.72 34.57
CA ASP A 286 -37.56 -12.43 33.73
C ASP A 286 -38.10 -12.85 32.36
N THR A 287 -37.27 -12.89 31.37
CA THR A 287 -37.09 -14.16 30.59
C THR A 287 -35.75 -14.15 29.89
N ALA A 288 -34.87 -15.01 30.36
CA ALA A 288 -33.70 -15.52 29.63
C ALA A 288 -34.15 -16.52 28.55
N ALA A 289 -33.53 -16.50 27.42
CA ALA A 289 -33.46 -17.64 26.54
C ALA A 289 -32.07 -17.80 25.96
N GLN A 290 -31.33 -18.71 26.54
CA GLN A 290 -30.21 -19.41 25.93
C GLN A 290 -30.74 -20.25 24.77
N VAL A 291 -29.99 -20.29 23.67
CA VAL A 291 -30.07 -21.41 22.73
C VAL A 291 -28.67 -21.92 22.42
N ASP A 292 -28.54 -23.17 22.68
CA ASP A 292 -27.42 -24.08 22.68
C ASP A 292 -26.65 -24.20 21.36
N LYS A 293 -25.39 -24.56 21.54
CA LYS A 293 -24.57 -25.31 20.60
C LYS A 293 -25.18 -26.69 20.35
N ALA A 294 -25.27 -27.06 19.09
CA ALA A 294 -25.36 -28.45 18.70
C ALA A 294 -24.30 -28.77 17.65
N GLU A 295 -23.27 -29.47 18.08
CA GLU A 295 -22.47 -30.35 17.24
C GLU A 295 -23.35 -31.51 16.78
N THR A 296 -23.33 -31.81 15.51
CA THR A 296 -23.80 -33.08 14.99
C THR A 296 -22.77 -33.70 14.06
N LYS A 297 -22.05 -34.67 14.56
CA LYS A 297 -21.45 -35.76 13.78
C LYS A 297 -22.57 -36.61 13.24
N VAL A 298 -22.58 -36.89 11.96
CA VAL A 298 -23.26 -38.07 11.40
C VAL A 298 -22.44 -38.64 10.26
N ALA A 299 -21.92 -39.77 10.53
CA ALA A 299 -21.80 -41.08 9.84
C ALA A 299 -21.89 -41.09 8.30
N GLU A 300 -20.89 -41.78 7.75
CA GLU A 300 -20.91 -42.49 6.48
C GLU A 300 -22.19 -43.29 6.27
N GLN A 301 -22.77 -43.15 5.12
CA GLN A 301 -23.44 -44.27 4.45
C GLN A 301 -23.38 -44.06 2.94
N ASP A 302 -22.90 -45.09 2.28
CA ASP A 302 -22.94 -45.37 0.84
C ASP A 302 -24.33 -45.12 0.23
N ILE A 303 -24.38 -44.67 -1.00
CA ILE A 303 -25.10 -45.27 -2.15
C ILE A 303 -25.33 -44.21 -3.23
N ALA A 304 -25.08 -44.64 -4.47
CA ALA A 304 -25.45 -44.16 -5.78
C ALA A 304 -24.31 -43.51 -6.57
N GLU A 305 -23.79 -44.29 -7.50
CA GLU A 305 -23.06 -43.82 -8.70
C GLU A 305 -23.94 -42.82 -9.46
N THR A 306 -23.77 -41.54 -9.14
CA THR A 306 -24.11 -40.46 -10.03
C THR A 306 -22.83 -40.16 -10.80
N SER A 307 -22.84 -40.30 -12.11
CA SER A 307 -21.71 -40.01 -12.98
C SER A 307 -21.22 -38.59 -12.72
N GLU A 308 -20.12 -38.49 -11.96
CA GLU A 308 -19.49 -37.24 -11.58
C GLU A 308 -19.01 -36.53 -12.86
N VAL A 309 -19.68 -35.46 -13.24
CA VAL A 309 -19.31 -34.65 -14.39
C VAL A 309 -17.96 -33.98 -14.08
N LYS A 310 -16.89 -34.46 -14.69
CA LYS A 310 -15.54 -33.93 -14.50
C LYS A 310 -15.31 -32.77 -15.46
N PHE A 311 -15.03 -31.60 -14.90
CA PHE A 311 -14.63 -30.42 -15.66
C PHE A 311 -13.11 -30.39 -15.85
N PRO A 312 -12.61 -30.00 -17.04
CA PRO A 312 -11.19 -29.78 -17.26
C PRO A 312 -10.69 -28.58 -16.46
N VAL A 313 -9.42 -28.64 -16.06
CA VAL A 313 -8.74 -27.57 -15.31
C VAL A 313 -8.08 -26.61 -16.27
N ILE A 314 -8.32 -25.30 -16.11
CA ILE A 314 -7.73 -24.23 -16.92
C ILE A 314 -6.51 -23.68 -16.19
N TYR A 315 -5.35 -23.64 -16.89
CA TYR A 315 -4.11 -23.13 -16.36
C TYR A 315 -3.80 -21.71 -16.82
N PHE A 316 -3.04 -20.97 -16.00
CA PHE A 316 -2.68 -19.58 -16.24
C PHE A 316 -1.19 -19.38 -16.13
N ASP A 317 -0.67 -18.45 -16.91
CA ASP A 317 0.71 -18.01 -16.81
C ASP A 317 0.99 -17.25 -15.52
N PHE A 318 2.27 -17.14 -15.21
CA PHE A 318 2.71 -16.36 -14.05
C PHE A 318 2.27 -14.91 -14.18
N ASN A 319 1.71 -14.36 -13.09
CA ASN A 319 1.20 -12.99 -13.00
C ASN A 319 0.18 -12.60 -14.09
N SER A 320 -0.46 -13.60 -14.73
CA SER A 320 -1.49 -13.40 -15.74
C SER A 320 -2.88 -13.77 -15.23
N ILE A 321 -3.88 -13.02 -15.68
CA ILE A 321 -5.31 -13.31 -15.54
C ILE A 321 -5.95 -13.62 -16.90
N ALA A 322 -5.20 -13.46 -17.99
CA ALA A 322 -5.64 -13.81 -19.33
C ALA A 322 -5.60 -15.33 -19.52
N ILE A 323 -6.62 -15.86 -20.17
CA ILE A 323 -6.66 -17.27 -20.54
C ILE A 323 -5.70 -17.50 -21.71
N ASN A 324 -4.85 -18.53 -21.59
CA ASN A 324 -3.92 -18.90 -22.63
C ASN A 324 -4.68 -19.47 -23.83
N PRO A 325 -4.34 -19.10 -25.09
CA PRO A 325 -4.94 -19.69 -26.28
C PRO A 325 -4.88 -21.22 -26.32
N ASP A 326 -3.84 -21.84 -25.77
CA ASP A 326 -3.68 -23.28 -25.67
C ASP A 326 -4.75 -23.98 -24.82
N GLU A 327 -5.45 -23.25 -23.96
CA GLU A 327 -6.53 -23.74 -23.11
C GLU A 327 -7.90 -23.68 -23.79
N GLU A 328 -8.01 -23.19 -25.04
CA GLU A 328 -9.29 -22.96 -25.73
C GLU A 328 -10.11 -24.24 -25.92
N SER A 329 -9.47 -25.39 -26.17
CA SER A 329 -10.14 -26.69 -26.26
C SER A 329 -10.88 -27.06 -24.98
N LYS A 330 -10.23 -26.85 -23.82
CA LYS A 330 -10.79 -27.11 -22.49
C LYS A 330 -11.93 -26.16 -22.14
N LEU A 331 -11.80 -24.88 -22.56
CA LEU A 331 -12.88 -23.90 -22.40
C LEU A 331 -14.14 -24.31 -23.17
N ASN A 332 -13.97 -24.78 -24.39
CA ASN A 332 -15.07 -25.25 -25.23
C ASN A 332 -15.70 -26.52 -24.64
N GLU A 333 -14.92 -27.40 -24.03
CA GLU A 333 -15.42 -28.57 -23.31
C GLU A 333 -16.29 -28.19 -22.11
N ILE A 334 -15.84 -27.23 -21.26
CA ILE A 334 -16.64 -26.69 -20.15
C ILE A 334 -17.95 -26.08 -20.67
N LEU A 335 -17.87 -25.32 -21.77
CA LEU A 335 -19.02 -24.70 -22.40
C LEU A 335 -20.03 -25.73 -22.90
N HIS A 336 -19.55 -26.81 -23.52
CA HIS A 336 -20.36 -27.91 -24.03
C HIS A 336 -21.13 -28.61 -22.88
N ILE A 337 -20.42 -28.98 -21.82
CA ILE A 337 -21.01 -29.58 -20.62
C ILE A 337 -22.14 -28.70 -20.06
N LEU A 338 -21.89 -27.39 -19.93
CA LEU A 338 -22.87 -26.44 -19.39
C LEU A 338 -24.08 -26.20 -20.31
N LYS A 339 -23.92 -26.37 -21.62
CA LYS A 339 -25.01 -26.27 -22.61
C LYS A 339 -25.89 -27.52 -22.63
N GLU A 340 -25.27 -28.69 -22.46
CA GLU A 340 -26.01 -29.96 -22.38
C GLU A 340 -26.79 -30.10 -21.07
N ASN A 341 -26.35 -29.39 -20.03
CA ASN A 341 -26.98 -29.43 -18.71
C ASN A 341 -27.53 -28.04 -18.32
N PRO A 342 -28.67 -27.58 -18.83
CA PRO A 342 -29.16 -26.21 -18.66
C PRO A 342 -29.47 -25.84 -17.20
N ASP A 343 -29.81 -26.77 -16.34
CA ASP A 343 -30.14 -26.56 -14.92
C ASP A 343 -28.91 -26.60 -14.01
N MET A 344 -27.75 -27.07 -14.52
CA MET A 344 -26.54 -27.19 -13.74
C MET A 344 -25.99 -25.83 -13.33
N LYS A 345 -25.68 -25.66 -12.03
CA LYS A 345 -25.01 -24.49 -11.45
C LYS A 345 -23.62 -24.88 -11.05
N VAL A 346 -22.63 -24.04 -11.36
CA VAL A 346 -21.23 -24.34 -11.11
C VAL A 346 -20.55 -23.27 -10.28
N THR A 347 -19.57 -23.69 -9.48
CA THR A 347 -18.60 -22.82 -8.81
C THR A 347 -17.26 -22.91 -9.53
N VAL A 348 -16.79 -21.76 -9.97
CA VAL A 348 -15.48 -21.56 -10.59
C VAL A 348 -14.51 -21.05 -9.53
N THR A 349 -13.50 -21.85 -9.19
CA THR A 349 -12.55 -21.54 -8.13
C THR A 349 -11.16 -21.30 -8.69
N GLY A 350 -10.62 -20.10 -8.48
CA GLY A 350 -9.25 -19.76 -8.90
C GLY A 350 -8.22 -19.98 -7.81
N TRP A 351 -7.01 -20.32 -8.25
CA TRP A 351 -5.84 -20.58 -7.41
C TRP A 351 -4.59 -19.87 -7.94
N CYS A 352 -3.64 -19.60 -7.06
CA CYS A 352 -2.31 -19.07 -7.37
C CYS A 352 -1.21 -19.98 -6.82
N ASP A 353 0.01 -19.78 -7.28
CA ASP A 353 1.19 -20.35 -6.63
C ASP A 353 1.52 -19.59 -5.31
N THR A 354 2.53 -20.05 -4.60
CA THR A 354 2.91 -19.48 -3.29
C THR A 354 3.69 -18.17 -3.38
N ARG A 355 4.03 -17.70 -4.58
CA ARG A 355 4.74 -16.44 -4.80
C ARG A 355 3.80 -15.25 -4.61
N GLY A 356 4.29 -14.20 -3.93
CA GLY A 356 3.51 -13.00 -3.64
C GLY A 356 2.81 -13.02 -2.28
N SER A 357 2.18 -11.89 -1.93
CA SER A 357 1.44 -11.77 -0.67
C SER A 357 0.08 -12.47 -0.72
N VAL A 358 -0.43 -12.87 0.45
CA VAL A 358 -1.76 -13.49 0.60
C VAL A 358 -2.85 -12.63 -0.03
N ALA A 359 -2.80 -11.31 0.17
CA ALA A 359 -3.77 -10.37 -0.38
C ALA A 359 -3.73 -10.32 -1.92
N VAL A 360 -2.52 -10.29 -2.50
CA VAL A 360 -2.31 -10.31 -3.95
C VAL A 360 -2.80 -11.63 -4.55
N ASN A 361 -2.43 -12.78 -3.95
CA ASN A 361 -2.83 -14.09 -4.43
C ASN A 361 -4.36 -14.29 -4.34
N ARG A 362 -5.00 -13.80 -3.27
CA ARG A 362 -6.47 -13.82 -3.17
C ARG A 362 -7.14 -12.97 -4.26
N ARG A 363 -6.58 -11.81 -4.58
CA ARG A 363 -7.09 -10.95 -5.67
C ARG A 363 -6.90 -11.60 -7.03
N ILE A 364 -5.70 -12.07 -7.37
CA ILE A 364 -5.40 -12.68 -8.68
C ILE A 364 -6.21 -13.96 -8.87
N SER A 365 -6.30 -14.82 -7.87
CA SER A 365 -7.09 -16.04 -7.95
C SER A 365 -8.57 -15.75 -8.22
N ARG A 366 -9.15 -14.72 -7.56
CA ARG A 366 -10.51 -14.28 -7.82
C ARG A 366 -10.67 -13.73 -9.24
N GLN A 367 -9.73 -12.90 -9.71
CA GLN A 367 -9.78 -12.34 -11.06
C GLN A 367 -9.72 -13.44 -12.14
N ARG A 368 -8.93 -14.49 -11.94
CA ARG A 368 -8.90 -15.66 -12.85
C ARG A 368 -10.25 -16.35 -12.93
N ALA A 369 -10.89 -16.58 -11.79
CA ALA A 369 -12.23 -17.18 -11.75
C ALA A 369 -13.27 -16.28 -12.44
N GLU A 370 -13.22 -14.96 -12.22
CA GLU A 370 -14.09 -13.98 -12.89
C GLU A 370 -13.84 -13.92 -14.41
N THR A 371 -12.60 -14.08 -14.85
CA THR A 371 -12.26 -14.14 -16.29
C THR A 371 -12.92 -15.34 -16.97
N LEU A 372 -12.85 -16.54 -16.37
CA LEU A 372 -13.53 -17.72 -16.92
C LEU A 372 -15.06 -17.54 -16.90
N LYS A 373 -15.62 -17.02 -15.81
CA LYS A 373 -17.05 -16.69 -15.72
C LYS A 373 -17.46 -15.72 -16.83
N ALA A 374 -16.73 -14.62 -17.02
CA ALA A 374 -17.03 -13.64 -18.05
C ALA A 374 -16.99 -14.23 -19.46
N TRP A 375 -16.03 -15.13 -19.72
CA TRP A 375 -15.93 -15.85 -21.00
C TRP A 375 -17.15 -16.74 -21.23
N LEU A 376 -17.57 -17.53 -20.25
CA LEU A 376 -18.75 -18.40 -20.33
C LEU A 376 -20.04 -17.60 -20.52
N VAL A 377 -20.19 -16.48 -19.82
CA VAL A 377 -21.34 -15.57 -19.97
C VAL A 377 -21.37 -14.99 -21.39
N LYS A 378 -20.22 -14.55 -21.93
CA LYS A 378 -20.12 -14.07 -23.31
C LYS A 378 -20.50 -15.15 -24.35
N LYS A 379 -20.33 -16.43 -24.01
CA LYS A 379 -20.71 -17.59 -24.84
C LYS A 379 -22.15 -18.05 -24.62
N GLY A 380 -22.95 -17.32 -23.81
CA GLY A 380 -24.39 -17.51 -23.66
C GLY A 380 -24.83 -18.30 -22.41
N ILE A 381 -23.93 -18.60 -21.47
CA ILE A 381 -24.33 -19.21 -20.19
C ILE A 381 -24.83 -18.11 -19.24
N ALA A 382 -25.99 -18.32 -18.61
CA ALA A 382 -26.58 -17.36 -17.70
C ALA A 382 -25.65 -17.09 -16.49
N ALA A 383 -25.40 -15.82 -16.17
CA ALA A 383 -24.51 -15.40 -15.07
C ALA A 383 -24.94 -15.95 -13.70
N SER A 384 -26.25 -16.18 -13.50
CA SER A 384 -26.83 -16.77 -12.28
C SER A 384 -26.46 -18.25 -12.06
N ARG A 385 -25.99 -18.92 -13.10
CA ARG A 385 -25.54 -20.32 -13.02
C ARG A 385 -24.08 -20.47 -12.60
N ILE A 386 -23.33 -19.37 -12.59
CA ILE A 386 -21.86 -19.41 -12.35
C ILE A 386 -21.52 -18.56 -11.14
N SER A 387 -21.00 -19.20 -10.11
CA SER A 387 -20.39 -18.56 -8.94
C SER A 387 -18.87 -18.51 -9.13
N ALA A 388 -18.22 -17.40 -8.81
CA ALA A 388 -16.76 -17.24 -8.93
C ALA A 388 -16.12 -16.97 -7.56
N ALA A 389 -15.09 -17.71 -7.20
CA ALA A 389 -14.37 -17.60 -5.95
C ALA A 389 -12.85 -17.64 -6.14
N GLY A 390 -12.10 -16.89 -5.32
CA GLY A 390 -10.63 -16.96 -5.26
C GLY A 390 -10.18 -17.53 -3.93
N LYS A 391 -9.40 -18.60 -3.95
CA LYS A 391 -8.87 -19.28 -2.75
C LYS A 391 -7.46 -18.80 -2.36
N GLY A 392 -6.80 -18.01 -3.21
CA GLY A 392 -5.43 -17.56 -2.96
C GLY A 392 -4.40 -18.60 -3.41
N SER A 393 -3.34 -18.78 -2.63
CA SER A 393 -2.23 -19.66 -2.98
C SER A 393 -2.50 -21.13 -2.59
N ASP A 394 -2.10 -22.03 -3.48
CA ASP A 394 -2.06 -23.48 -3.23
C ASP A 394 -0.61 -23.95 -3.11
N GLY A 395 -0.15 -24.16 -1.87
CA GLY A 395 1.21 -24.62 -1.57
C GLY A 395 1.41 -26.12 -1.73
N SER A 396 0.35 -26.89 -1.98
CA SER A 396 0.43 -28.36 -2.12
C SER A 396 0.84 -28.82 -3.51
N ARG A 397 0.90 -27.90 -4.49
CA ARG A 397 1.20 -28.20 -5.90
C ARG A 397 2.42 -27.45 -6.41
N GLU A 398 3.05 -27.99 -7.45
CA GLU A 398 4.07 -27.28 -8.21
C GLU A 398 3.53 -25.92 -8.72
N ALA A 399 4.39 -24.91 -8.77
CA ALA A 399 3.99 -23.53 -9.08
C ALA A 399 3.17 -23.39 -10.37
N GLN A 400 3.49 -24.15 -11.41
CA GLN A 400 2.75 -24.12 -12.68
C GLN A 400 1.35 -24.74 -12.54
N LYS A 401 1.22 -25.87 -11.86
CA LYS A 401 -0.04 -26.57 -11.58
C LYS A 401 -0.90 -25.85 -10.55
N ALA A 402 -0.30 -25.00 -9.72
CA ALA A 402 -1.01 -24.20 -8.73
C ALA A 402 -1.75 -22.99 -9.35
N ARG A 403 -1.28 -22.47 -10.50
CA ARG A 403 -1.91 -21.34 -11.19
C ARG A 403 -3.04 -21.83 -12.09
N ARG A 404 -4.20 -22.07 -11.52
CA ARG A 404 -5.33 -22.70 -12.22
C ARG A 404 -6.69 -22.18 -11.80
N VAL A 405 -7.68 -22.56 -12.58
CA VAL A 405 -9.11 -22.43 -12.25
C VAL A 405 -9.76 -23.80 -12.38
N GLU A 406 -10.46 -24.20 -11.34
CA GLU A 406 -11.26 -25.42 -11.25
C GLU A 406 -12.73 -25.07 -11.31
N THR A 407 -13.50 -25.84 -12.07
CA THR A 407 -14.98 -25.75 -12.12
C THR A 407 -15.57 -26.97 -11.44
N LYS A 408 -16.54 -26.75 -10.55
CA LYS A 408 -17.26 -27.83 -9.85
C LYS A 408 -18.76 -27.59 -9.94
N ASP A 409 -19.52 -28.66 -10.03
CA ASP A 409 -20.98 -28.61 -9.89
C ASP A 409 -21.36 -28.25 -8.46
N ASN A 410 -22.42 -27.45 -8.31
CA ASN A 410 -22.96 -27.02 -7.00
C ASN A 410 -23.99 -28.00 -6.42
N HIS A 411 -24.31 -29.09 -7.12
CA HIS A 411 -25.21 -30.11 -6.62
C HIS A 411 -24.55 -31.18 -5.73
N GLN A 412 -23.26 -30.91 -5.33
CA GLN A 412 -22.53 -31.73 -4.36
C GLN A 412 -22.40 -31.02 -3.01
#